data_30518096a9fc1988418c78d0a20311f4
#
_entry.id   30518096a9fc1988418c78d0a20311f4
#
_cell.length_a   1.000
_cell.length_b   1.000
_cell.length_c   1.000
_cell.angle_alpha   90.00
_cell.angle_beta   90.00
_cell.angle_gamma   90.00
#
_symmetry.space_group_name_H-M   'P 1'
#
loop_
_entity.id
_entity.type
_entity.pdbx_description
1 polymer ?
#
loop_
_entity_poly.entity_id
_entity_poly.type
_entity_poly.pdbx_seq_one_letter_code
_entity_poly.pdbx_strand_id
1 'polypeptide(L)'
;MTAQLATVDDRIWAGVEEAVAMRDGSITARSASEKPHFGGMQFDCGYLSPYFITDPELMEVVFENVYVLIHEKKINSMKDLLPLLGQIAKTGKPLLIIAEDVGGEALATLVVNKLRGPLQVAAIRAPGVGDQRKRMLQDIALLTGVKAITEGLDVQLKNIQISDLGQARKITIDKNNTVVEGRAKYDRASVAA
;
A
#
# COMPACT_ATOMS: atom_id res chain seq x y z
N MET A 1 -22.87 4.93 -7.18
CA MET A 1 -22.24 4.54 -5.91
C MET A 1 -20.96 5.31 -5.77
N THR A 2 -20.99 6.34 -4.96
CA THR A 2 -19.84 7.20 -4.67
C THR A 2 -18.94 6.46 -3.70
N ALA A 3 -17.73 6.10 -4.12
CA ALA A 3 -16.70 5.63 -3.21
C ALA A 3 -16.34 6.77 -2.25
N GLN A 4 -16.72 6.61 -1.01
CA GLN A 4 -16.43 7.55 0.04
C GLN A 4 -14.97 7.36 0.42
N LEU A 5 -14.13 8.33 0.06
CA LEU A 5 -12.76 8.46 0.56
C LEU A 5 -12.83 8.68 2.08
N ALA A 6 -12.91 7.60 2.83
CA ALA A 6 -12.74 7.66 4.27
C ALA A 6 -11.24 7.77 4.53
N THR A 7 -10.77 8.95 4.85
CA THR A 7 -9.45 9.12 5.46
C THR A 7 -9.45 8.34 6.78
N VAL A 8 -8.42 7.53 6.99
CA VAL A 8 -8.19 6.73 8.21
C VAL A 8 -8.28 7.59 9.50
N ASP A 9 -8.25 8.90 9.35
CA ASP A 9 -8.25 9.88 10.42
C ASP A 9 -9.58 9.97 11.19
N ASP A 10 -10.72 9.81 10.50
CA ASP A 10 -12.02 10.09 11.13
C ASP A 10 -12.53 8.95 12.05
N ARG A 11 -12.06 7.72 11.87
CA ARG A 11 -12.51 6.59 12.70
C ARG A 11 -11.62 6.29 13.90
N ILE A 12 -10.34 6.62 13.84
CA ILE A 12 -9.42 6.42 14.96
C ILE A 12 -9.59 7.52 16.00
N TRP A 13 -9.99 8.72 15.59
CA TRP A 13 -10.16 9.86 16.49
C TRP A 13 -11.53 9.92 17.17
N ALA A 14 -12.59 9.40 16.58
CA ALA A 14 -13.90 9.35 17.23
C ALA A 14 -13.90 8.52 18.53
N GLY A 15 -13.01 7.53 18.62
CA GLY A 15 -12.85 6.74 19.84
C GLY A 15 -11.98 7.39 20.93
N VAL A 16 -11.16 8.38 20.57
CA VAL A 16 -10.24 9.03 21.51
C VAL A 16 -10.85 10.30 22.11
N GLU A 17 -11.71 11.01 21.36
CA GLU A 17 -12.43 12.17 21.91
C GLU A 17 -13.47 11.79 22.94
N GLU A 18 -14.12 10.64 22.80
CA GLU A 18 -15.13 10.18 23.77
C GLU A 18 -14.50 9.72 25.10
N ALA A 19 -13.23 9.31 25.10
CA ALA A 19 -12.51 8.95 26.31
C ALA A 19 -11.94 10.14 27.09
N VAL A 20 -11.84 11.32 26.46
CA VAL A 20 -11.29 12.54 27.08
C VAL A 20 -12.40 13.41 27.69
N ALA A 21 -13.65 13.26 27.25
CA ALA A 21 -14.79 14.08 27.70
C ALA A 21 -15.32 13.73 29.10
N MET A 22 -14.82 12.68 29.76
CA MET A 22 -15.32 12.22 31.07
C MET A 22 -14.36 12.43 32.25
N ARG A 23 -13.40 13.30 32.16
CA ARG A 23 -12.61 13.69 33.33
C ARG A 23 -12.38 15.19 33.41
N ASP A 24 -13.25 15.77 34.25
CA ASP A 24 -12.98 16.94 35.12
C ASP A 24 -12.23 18.13 34.48
N GLY A 25 -12.96 19.16 34.31
CA GLY A 25 -12.85 20.59 34.08
C GLY A 25 -11.52 21.34 34.25
N SER A 26 -10.37 20.76 34.05
CA SER A 26 -9.10 21.50 33.95
C SER A 26 -8.27 21.03 32.76
N ILE A 27 -8.56 21.61 31.59
CA ILE A 27 -7.69 21.49 30.42
C ILE A 27 -6.50 22.42 30.61
N THR A 28 -5.47 21.98 31.26
CA THR A 28 -4.13 22.54 31.00
C THR A 28 -3.74 22.08 29.61
N ALA A 29 -3.69 23.00 28.68
CA ALA A 29 -3.16 22.79 27.34
C ALA A 29 -1.71 22.29 27.43
N ARG A 30 -1.55 20.97 27.59
CA ARG A 30 -0.29 20.33 27.27
C ARG A 30 -0.19 20.36 25.76
N SER A 31 0.78 21.12 25.29
CA SER A 31 1.31 21.08 23.93
C SER A 31 1.18 19.63 23.42
N ALA A 32 0.18 19.40 22.56
CA ALA A 32 0.09 18.19 21.80
C ALA A 32 1.39 18.13 21.00
N SER A 33 2.29 17.25 21.38
CA SER A 33 3.41 16.88 20.51
C SER A 33 2.75 16.48 19.18
N GLU A 34 2.90 17.34 18.17
CA GLU A 34 2.42 17.08 16.83
C GLU A 34 3.02 15.74 16.38
N LYS A 35 2.27 14.64 16.58
CA LYS A 35 2.60 13.40 15.92
C LYS A 35 2.47 13.69 14.43
N PRO A 36 3.50 13.41 13.63
CA PRO A 36 3.41 13.65 12.20
C PRO A 36 2.19 12.89 11.67
N HIS A 37 1.20 13.61 11.16
CA HIS A 37 0.06 13.01 10.48
C HIS A 37 0.57 12.41 9.17
N PHE A 38 0.70 11.11 9.14
CA PHE A 38 0.97 10.38 7.90
C PHE A 38 -0.36 10.21 7.18
N GLY A 39 -0.49 10.78 5.98
CA GLY A 39 -1.64 10.51 5.13
C GLY A 39 -1.75 9.01 4.88
N GLY A 40 -2.95 8.47 4.99
CA GLY A 40 -3.25 7.07 4.70
C GLY A 40 -4.40 6.95 3.71
N MET A 41 -4.46 5.82 3.00
CA MET A 41 -5.54 5.48 2.09
C MET A 41 -6.01 4.06 2.37
N GLN A 42 -7.32 3.87 2.40
CA GLN A 42 -7.94 2.56 2.51
C GLN A 42 -8.79 2.30 1.26
N PHE A 43 -8.73 1.07 0.77
CA PHE A 43 -9.55 0.62 -0.36
C PHE A 43 -9.96 -0.85 -0.23
N ASP A 44 -11.07 -1.21 -0.86
CA ASP A 44 -11.73 -2.51 -0.75
C ASP A 44 -11.08 -3.55 -1.67
N CYS A 45 -9.83 -3.88 -1.41
CA CYS A 45 -9.08 -4.93 -2.09
C CYS A 45 -8.20 -5.64 -1.07
N GLY A 46 -8.37 -6.94 -0.95
CA GLY A 46 -7.55 -7.77 -0.07
C GLY A 46 -6.42 -8.48 -0.81
N TYR A 47 -5.66 -9.28 -0.08
CA TYR A 47 -4.56 -10.06 -0.64
C TYR A 47 -5.06 -11.10 -1.67
N LEU A 48 -4.27 -11.34 -2.71
CA LEU A 48 -4.59 -12.34 -3.75
C LEU A 48 -4.36 -13.79 -3.29
N SER A 49 -3.59 -14.00 -2.24
CA SER A 49 -3.32 -15.32 -1.69
C SER A 49 -3.16 -15.28 -0.18
N PRO A 50 -3.79 -16.21 0.57
CA PRO A 50 -3.60 -16.32 2.02
C PRO A 50 -2.17 -16.70 2.41
N TYR A 51 -1.37 -17.22 1.50
CA TYR A 51 0.04 -17.48 1.75
C TYR A 51 0.88 -16.21 1.96
N PHE A 52 0.34 -15.03 1.65
CA PHE A 52 1.00 -13.76 1.95
C PHE A 52 0.84 -13.31 3.41
N ILE A 53 -0.05 -13.90 4.18
CA ILE A 53 -0.31 -13.55 5.58
C ILE A 53 0.99 -13.59 6.38
N THR A 54 1.19 -12.54 7.18
CA THR A 54 2.31 -12.41 8.11
C THR A 54 1.87 -12.52 9.56
N ASP A 55 0.62 -12.17 9.84
CA ASP A 55 -0.03 -12.31 11.14
C ASP A 55 -1.18 -13.34 11.05
N PRO A 56 -0.95 -14.59 11.44
CA PRO A 56 -1.97 -15.64 11.34
C PRO A 56 -3.15 -15.46 12.32
N GLU A 57 -2.95 -14.73 13.42
CA GLU A 57 -4.00 -14.51 14.42
C GLU A 57 -5.07 -13.55 13.89
N LEU A 58 -4.62 -12.49 13.22
CA LEU A 58 -5.50 -11.49 12.61
C LEU A 58 -5.82 -11.80 11.15
N MET A 59 -5.17 -12.81 10.54
CA MET A 59 -5.28 -13.15 9.12
C MET A 59 -4.93 -11.98 8.21
N GLU A 60 -3.89 -11.23 8.57
CA GLU A 60 -3.45 -10.02 7.90
C GLU A 60 -2.02 -10.13 7.37
N VAL A 61 -1.74 -9.32 6.36
CA VAL A 61 -0.38 -9.00 5.92
C VAL A 61 -0.02 -7.65 6.50
N VAL A 62 0.99 -7.61 7.36
CA VAL A 62 1.50 -6.36 7.95
C VAL A 62 2.94 -6.17 7.51
N PHE A 63 3.21 -5.10 6.79
CA PHE A 63 4.54 -4.72 6.35
C PHE A 63 4.89 -3.31 6.80
N GLU A 64 6.15 -3.09 7.15
CA GLU A 64 6.71 -1.78 7.49
C GLU A 64 7.87 -1.44 6.53
N ASN A 65 8.01 -0.16 6.19
CA ASN A 65 9.04 0.33 5.26
C ASN A 65 9.00 -0.39 3.90
N VAL A 66 7.82 -0.44 3.31
CA VAL A 66 7.46 -1.28 2.16
C VAL A 66 7.82 -0.60 0.85
N TYR A 67 8.40 -1.33 -0.08
CA TYR A 67 8.42 -0.91 -1.49
C TYR A 67 7.06 -1.17 -2.13
N VAL A 68 6.60 -0.25 -2.95
CA VAL A 68 5.32 -0.35 -3.67
C VAL A 68 5.57 -0.32 -5.17
N LEU A 69 5.13 -1.36 -5.86
CA LEU A 69 5.10 -1.45 -7.31
C LEU A 69 3.66 -1.29 -7.80
N ILE A 70 3.42 -0.31 -8.65
CA ILE A 70 2.11 -0.08 -9.28
C ILE A 70 2.23 -0.39 -10.78
N HIS A 71 1.35 -1.27 -11.26
CA HIS A 71 1.28 -1.65 -12.67
C HIS A 71 -0.17 -1.66 -13.16
N GLU A 72 -0.48 -0.92 -14.21
CA GLU A 72 -1.86 -0.79 -14.70
C GLU A 72 -2.40 -2.05 -15.38
N LYS A 73 -1.51 -2.91 -15.87
CA LYS A 73 -1.86 -4.10 -16.64
C LYS A 73 -1.78 -5.36 -15.79
N LYS A 74 -2.32 -6.45 -16.33
CA LYS A 74 -2.19 -7.77 -15.76
C LYS A 74 -0.75 -8.29 -15.85
N ILE A 75 -0.26 -8.86 -14.74
CA ILE A 75 1.04 -9.54 -14.67
C ILE A 75 0.81 -11.04 -14.84
N ASN A 76 1.18 -11.58 -15.99
CA ASN A 76 1.00 -13.01 -16.29
C ASN A 76 2.27 -13.82 -16.01
N SER A 77 3.44 -13.21 -16.15
CA SER A 77 4.74 -13.88 -15.95
C SER A 77 5.62 -13.07 -15.03
N MET A 78 6.31 -13.76 -14.12
CA MET A 78 7.29 -13.15 -13.22
C MET A 78 8.68 -13.00 -13.83
N LYS A 79 8.92 -13.52 -15.03
CA LYS A 79 10.25 -13.48 -15.68
C LYS A 79 10.80 -12.07 -15.78
N ASP A 80 9.94 -11.12 -16.10
CA ASP A 80 10.32 -9.71 -16.24
C ASP A 80 10.57 -9.02 -14.87
N LEU A 81 10.02 -9.56 -13.80
CA LEU A 81 10.21 -9.04 -12.44
C LEU A 81 11.32 -9.73 -11.65
N LEU A 82 11.83 -10.88 -12.10
CA LEU A 82 12.86 -11.61 -11.37
C LEU A 82 14.10 -10.76 -11.03
N PRO A 83 14.63 -9.91 -11.94
CA PRO A 83 15.77 -9.06 -11.61
C PRO A 83 15.45 -8.08 -10.47
N LEU A 84 14.25 -7.50 -10.48
CA LEU A 84 13.78 -6.58 -9.44
C LEU A 84 13.58 -7.31 -8.11
N LEU A 85 12.93 -8.48 -8.14
CA LEU A 85 12.72 -9.29 -6.94
C LEU A 85 14.04 -9.70 -6.29
N GLY A 86 15.05 -10.04 -7.09
CA GLY A 86 16.40 -10.34 -6.62
C GLY A 86 17.10 -9.16 -5.95
N GLN A 87 16.89 -7.95 -6.47
CA GLN A 87 17.41 -6.73 -5.85
C GLN A 87 16.70 -6.43 -4.52
N ILE A 88 15.37 -6.55 -4.48
CA ILE A 88 14.56 -6.30 -3.28
C ILE A 88 14.92 -7.30 -2.18
N ALA A 89 15.07 -8.58 -2.51
CA ALA A 89 15.48 -9.61 -1.56
C ALA A 89 16.81 -9.26 -0.86
N LYS A 90 17.75 -8.63 -1.57
CA LYS A 90 19.01 -8.15 -0.98
C LYS A 90 18.84 -6.98 -0.01
N THR A 91 17.79 -6.17 -0.17
CA THR A 91 17.52 -5.05 0.74
C THR A 91 16.87 -5.50 2.06
N GLY A 92 16.30 -6.68 2.09
CA GLY A 92 15.53 -7.20 3.23
C GLY A 92 14.20 -6.48 3.46
N LYS A 93 13.80 -5.54 2.60
CA LYS A 93 12.54 -4.81 2.74
C LYS A 93 11.40 -5.53 2.00
N PRO A 94 10.17 -5.46 2.52
CA PRO A 94 9.03 -6.05 1.86
C PRO A 94 8.61 -5.29 0.59
N LEU A 95 7.93 -5.99 -0.30
CA LEU A 95 7.36 -5.47 -1.54
C LEU A 95 5.86 -5.70 -1.58
N LEU A 96 5.10 -4.66 -1.87
CA LEU A 96 3.70 -4.75 -2.29
C LEU A 96 3.59 -4.56 -3.81
N ILE A 97 2.94 -5.49 -4.48
CA ILE A 97 2.61 -5.39 -5.91
C ILE A 97 1.13 -5.05 -6.04
N ILE A 98 0.83 -3.96 -6.71
CA ILE A 98 -0.52 -3.53 -7.06
C ILE A 98 -0.64 -3.60 -8.58
N ALA A 99 -1.45 -4.51 -9.09
CA ALA A 99 -1.64 -4.69 -10.52
C ALA A 99 -3.12 -4.88 -10.86
N GLU A 100 -3.51 -4.70 -12.12
CA GLU A 100 -4.86 -5.02 -12.57
C GLU A 100 -5.27 -6.42 -12.15
N ASP A 101 -4.38 -7.37 -12.38
CA ASP A 101 -4.50 -8.75 -11.91
C ASP A 101 -3.11 -9.40 -11.91
N VAL A 102 -2.94 -10.47 -11.13
CA VAL A 102 -1.72 -11.28 -11.15
C VAL A 102 -2.11 -12.71 -11.54
N GLY A 103 -1.62 -13.13 -12.69
CA GLY A 103 -1.94 -14.45 -13.24
C GLY A 103 -1.43 -15.60 -12.36
N GLY A 104 -2.05 -16.76 -12.49
CA GLY A 104 -1.79 -17.90 -11.61
C GLY A 104 -0.31 -18.33 -11.56
N GLU A 105 0.40 -18.33 -12.69
CA GLU A 105 1.85 -18.65 -12.74
C GLU A 105 2.67 -17.59 -11.99
N ALA A 106 2.36 -16.31 -12.20
CA ALA A 106 3.03 -15.22 -11.52
C ALA A 106 2.75 -15.25 -10.02
N LEU A 107 1.50 -15.47 -9.63
CA LEU A 107 1.10 -15.57 -8.23
C LEU A 107 1.80 -16.76 -7.53
N ALA A 108 1.80 -17.93 -8.17
CA ALA A 108 2.48 -19.12 -7.63
C ALA A 108 3.98 -18.87 -7.43
N THR A 109 4.63 -18.18 -8.36
CA THR A 109 6.04 -17.81 -8.26
C THR A 109 6.30 -16.88 -7.08
N LEU A 110 5.44 -15.88 -6.84
CA LEU A 110 5.54 -14.99 -5.67
C LEU A 110 5.39 -15.76 -4.36
N VAL A 111 4.39 -16.63 -4.28
CA VAL A 111 4.14 -17.46 -3.08
C VAL A 111 5.34 -18.36 -2.79
N VAL A 112 5.87 -19.05 -3.81
CA VAL A 112 7.04 -19.94 -3.64
C VAL A 112 8.26 -19.16 -3.16
N ASN A 113 8.53 -17.99 -3.72
CA ASN A 113 9.66 -17.14 -3.30
C ASN A 113 9.49 -16.63 -1.86
N LYS A 114 8.28 -16.27 -1.46
CA LYS A 114 7.99 -15.91 -0.08
C LYS A 114 8.23 -17.08 0.88
N LEU A 115 7.73 -18.27 0.55
CA LEU A 115 7.83 -19.46 1.41
C LEU A 115 9.28 -19.98 1.53
N ARG A 116 10.10 -19.78 0.50
CA ARG A 116 11.50 -20.24 0.47
C ARG A 116 12.47 -19.32 1.21
N GLY A 117 12.07 -18.11 1.58
CA GLY A 117 12.88 -17.40 2.50
C GLY A 117 13.06 -15.89 2.39
N PRO A 118 13.96 -15.32 1.58
CA PRO A 118 14.43 -13.95 1.83
C PRO A 118 13.47 -12.86 1.33
N LEU A 119 12.48 -13.21 0.49
CA LEU A 119 11.59 -12.23 -0.10
C LEU A 119 10.27 -12.13 0.68
N GLN A 120 10.04 -10.98 1.29
CA GLN A 120 8.73 -10.63 1.83
C GLN A 120 7.94 -9.89 0.75
N VAL A 121 6.87 -10.50 0.27
CA VAL A 121 6.06 -9.96 -0.82
C VAL A 121 4.59 -10.25 -0.60
N ALA A 122 3.76 -9.31 -1.03
CA ALA A 122 2.33 -9.50 -1.16
C ALA A 122 1.87 -8.90 -2.49
N ALA A 123 0.76 -9.39 -3.00
CA ALA A 123 0.13 -8.88 -4.20
C ALA A 123 -1.37 -8.65 -3.95
N ILE A 124 -1.84 -7.53 -4.44
CA ILE A 124 -3.26 -7.16 -4.42
C ILE A 124 -3.72 -6.76 -5.81
N ARG A 125 -5.02 -6.85 -6.03
CA ARG A 125 -5.64 -6.32 -7.24
C ARG A 125 -5.79 -4.81 -7.13
N ALA A 126 -5.54 -4.09 -8.22
CA ALA A 126 -5.75 -2.66 -8.28
C ALA A 126 -7.24 -2.32 -8.04
N PRO A 127 -7.53 -1.36 -7.14
CA PRO A 127 -8.90 -1.00 -6.81
C PRO A 127 -9.60 -0.32 -7.99
N GLY A 128 -10.91 -0.53 -8.11
CA GLY A 128 -11.75 0.08 -9.13
C GLY A 128 -11.66 -0.59 -10.51
N VAL A 129 -12.37 -0.02 -11.47
CA VAL A 129 -12.42 -0.48 -12.86
C VAL A 129 -12.29 0.71 -13.81
N GLY A 130 -11.71 0.50 -15.01
CA GLY A 130 -11.57 1.53 -16.03
C GLY A 130 -10.87 2.79 -15.52
N ASP A 131 -11.45 3.95 -15.81
CA ASP A 131 -10.87 5.25 -15.42
C ASP A 131 -10.81 5.48 -13.91
N GLN A 132 -11.73 4.88 -13.14
CA GLN A 132 -11.69 4.92 -11.69
C GLN A 132 -10.43 4.23 -11.17
N ARG A 133 -10.06 3.08 -11.74
CA ARG A 133 -8.82 2.38 -11.40
C ARG A 133 -7.60 3.26 -11.63
N LYS A 134 -7.53 3.93 -12.77
CA LYS A 134 -6.42 4.84 -13.10
C LYS A 134 -6.27 5.95 -12.07
N ARG A 135 -7.37 6.59 -11.68
CA ARG A 135 -7.37 7.64 -10.65
C ARG A 135 -6.89 7.10 -9.30
N MET A 136 -7.40 5.96 -8.86
CA MET A 136 -7.00 5.35 -7.60
C MET A 136 -5.51 4.95 -7.60
N LEU A 137 -5.00 4.42 -8.70
CA LEU A 137 -3.57 4.12 -8.84
C LEU A 137 -2.70 5.39 -8.81
N GLN A 138 -3.19 6.49 -9.39
CA GLN A 138 -2.52 7.79 -9.32
C GLN A 138 -2.49 8.32 -7.88
N ASP A 139 -3.59 8.21 -7.14
CA ASP A 139 -3.65 8.62 -5.74
C ASP A 139 -2.69 7.81 -4.86
N ILE A 140 -2.63 6.49 -5.07
CA ILE A 140 -1.67 5.62 -4.38
C ILE A 140 -0.23 5.99 -4.78
N ALA A 141 0.00 6.32 -6.04
CA ALA A 141 1.30 6.74 -6.54
C ALA A 141 1.76 8.05 -5.87
N LEU A 142 0.87 9.03 -5.74
CA LEU A 142 1.15 10.28 -5.03
C LEU A 142 1.46 10.03 -3.55
N LEU A 143 0.68 9.19 -2.89
CA LEU A 143 0.85 8.84 -1.48
C LEU A 143 2.20 8.17 -1.19
N THR A 144 2.64 7.30 -2.10
CA THR A 144 3.84 6.47 -1.94
C THR A 144 5.08 7.03 -2.64
N GLY A 145 4.92 8.07 -3.45
CA GLY A 145 6.00 8.66 -4.24
C GLY A 145 6.46 7.78 -5.43
N VAL A 146 5.61 6.83 -5.86
CA VAL A 146 5.88 6.04 -7.07
C VAL A 146 5.82 6.96 -8.29
N LYS A 147 6.76 6.80 -9.19
CA LYS A 147 6.50 7.20 -10.57
C LYS A 147 5.51 6.18 -11.14
N ALA A 148 4.22 6.54 -11.19
CA ALA A 148 3.19 5.64 -11.71
C ALA A 148 3.60 5.16 -13.11
N ILE A 149 3.61 3.86 -13.31
CA ILE A 149 3.79 3.24 -14.61
C ILE A 149 2.43 3.32 -15.31
N THR A 150 2.13 4.51 -15.82
CA THR A 150 0.92 4.80 -16.58
C THR A 150 1.11 4.44 -18.04
N GLU A 151 0.02 4.18 -18.73
CA GLU A 151 -0.05 3.79 -20.16
C GLU A 151 0.63 4.76 -21.16
N GLY A 152 1.33 5.75 -20.75
CA GLY A 152 2.06 6.67 -21.64
C GLY A 152 3.57 6.44 -21.67
N LEU A 153 4.07 5.72 -20.70
CA LEU A 153 5.48 5.34 -20.64
C LEU A 153 5.54 3.83 -20.90
N ASP A 154 6.09 3.44 -22.02
CA ASP A 154 6.31 2.03 -22.40
C ASP A 154 7.41 1.41 -21.50
N VAL A 155 7.24 1.56 -20.19
CA VAL A 155 8.15 1.04 -19.18
C VAL A 155 7.84 -0.44 -19.02
N GLN A 156 8.64 -1.22 -19.71
CA GLN A 156 8.57 -2.67 -19.55
C GLN A 156 9.01 -3.06 -18.14
N LEU A 157 8.27 -3.97 -17.51
CA LEU A 157 8.55 -4.46 -16.15
C LEU A 157 10.01 -4.86 -15.93
N LYS A 158 10.67 -5.38 -16.97
CA LYS A 158 12.08 -5.78 -16.94
C LYS A 158 13.07 -4.62 -16.71
N ASN A 159 12.66 -3.39 -17.00
CA ASN A 159 13.51 -2.19 -16.89
C ASN A 159 13.29 -1.42 -15.59
N ILE A 160 12.36 -1.86 -14.74
CA ILE A 160 12.06 -1.22 -13.47
C ILE A 160 13.21 -1.44 -12.49
N GLN A 161 13.63 -0.35 -11.86
CA GLN A 161 14.63 -0.34 -10.79
C GLN A 161 14.00 -0.03 -9.43
N ILE A 162 14.73 -0.32 -8.36
CA ILE A 162 14.27 0.02 -7.00
C ILE A 162 13.98 1.52 -6.84
N SER A 163 14.73 2.37 -7.55
CA SER A 163 14.52 3.83 -7.55
C SER A 163 13.18 4.27 -8.14
N ASP A 164 12.55 3.42 -8.94
CA ASP A 164 11.25 3.70 -9.57
C ASP A 164 10.08 3.26 -8.69
N LEU A 165 10.36 2.48 -7.65
CA LEU A 165 9.37 2.02 -6.70
C LEU A 165 9.00 3.12 -5.70
N GLY A 166 7.74 3.12 -5.29
CA GLY A 166 7.31 3.90 -4.16
C GLY A 166 7.70 3.29 -2.84
N GLN A 167 7.46 4.04 -1.80
CA GLN A 167 7.68 3.59 -0.44
C GLN A 167 6.50 3.98 0.45
N ALA A 168 5.99 3.01 1.19
CA ALA A 168 5.02 3.23 2.23
C ALA A 168 5.64 3.00 3.61
N ARG A 169 5.15 3.72 4.61
CA ARG A 169 5.58 3.55 6.00
C ARG A 169 5.09 2.23 6.56
N LYS A 170 3.79 1.96 6.37
CA LYS A 170 3.14 0.73 6.81
C LYS A 170 2.05 0.34 5.82
N ILE A 171 1.86 -0.94 5.64
CA ILE A 171 0.75 -1.50 4.86
C ILE A 171 0.13 -2.62 5.68
N THR A 172 -1.19 -2.60 5.75
CA THR A 172 -1.99 -3.67 6.36
C THR A 172 -3.00 -4.15 5.34
N ILE A 173 -3.02 -5.46 5.07
CA ILE A 173 -3.92 -6.07 4.09
C ILE A 173 -4.65 -7.21 4.79
N ASP A 174 -5.95 -7.12 4.83
CA ASP A 174 -6.82 -8.24 5.22
C ASP A 174 -7.41 -8.93 4.00
N LYS A 175 -8.36 -9.81 4.21
CA LYS A 175 -9.03 -10.56 3.13
C LYS A 175 -9.78 -9.64 2.15
N ASN A 176 -10.26 -8.49 2.60
CA ASN A 176 -11.17 -7.63 1.86
C ASN A 176 -10.64 -6.21 1.64
N ASN A 177 -9.73 -5.76 2.50
CA ASN A 177 -9.29 -4.37 2.53
C ASN A 177 -7.77 -4.25 2.53
N THR A 178 -7.30 -3.11 2.05
CA THR A 178 -5.90 -2.70 2.15
C THR A 178 -5.82 -1.29 2.68
N VAL A 179 -4.98 -1.08 3.68
CA VAL A 179 -4.62 0.22 4.23
C VAL A 179 -3.17 0.51 3.91
N VAL A 180 -2.91 1.63 3.26
CA VAL A 180 -1.57 2.10 2.91
C VAL A 180 -1.31 3.41 3.64
N GLU A 181 -0.27 3.44 4.48
CA GLU A 181 0.20 4.64 5.14
C GLU A 181 1.41 5.20 4.38
N GLY A 182 1.29 6.42 3.87
CA GLY A 182 2.35 7.09 3.13
C GLY A 182 3.57 7.40 4.01
N ARG A 183 4.71 7.63 3.36
CA ARG A 183 5.95 8.01 4.04
C ARG A 183 6.07 9.51 4.27
N ALA A 184 5.48 10.32 3.39
CA ALA A 184 5.51 11.78 3.49
C ALA A 184 4.40 12.30 4.40
N LYS A 185 4.64 13.41 5.08
CA LYS A 185 3.58 14.23 5.66
C LYS A 185 2.65 14.63 4.51
N TYR A 186 1.45 14.09 4.51
CA TYR A 186 0.44 14.47 3.54
C TYR A 186 -0.03 15.88 3.88
N ASP A 187 0.44 16.86 3.12
CA ASP A 187 -0.06 18.21 3.24
C ASP A 187 -1.28 18.37 2.31
N ARG A 188 -2.45 18.46 2.92
CA ARG A 188 -3.73 18.66 2.21
C ARG A 188 -3.74 19.90 1.30
N ALA A 189 -2.81 20.83 1.53
CA ALA A 189 -2.71 22.06 0.76
C ALA A 189 -2.13 21.87 -0.65
N SER A 190 -1.43 20.78 -0.91
CA SER A 190 -0.79 20.51 -2.21
C SER A 190 -1.69 19.85 -3.26
N VAL A 191 -2.92 19.46 -2.92
CA VAL A 191 -3.86 18.76 -3.83
C VAL A 191 -4.94 19.70 -4.39
N ALA A 192 -5.00 20.95 -3.94
CA ALA A 192 -5.99 21.94 -4.36
C ALA A 192 -5.45 22.98 -5.38
N ALA A 193 -4.36 22.66 -6.08
CA ALA A 193 -3.82 23.52 -7.14
C ALA A 193 -3.92 22.85 -8.50
#